data_e28c712e7f11931351f57eeb57f1586a
#
_entry.id   e28c712e7f11931351f57eeb57f1586a
#
_cell.length_a   1.000
_cell.length_b   1.000
_cell.length_c   1.000
_cell.angle_alpha   90.00
_cell.angle_beta   90.00
_cell.angle_gamma   90.00
#
_symmetry.space_group_name_H-M   'P 1'
#
loop_
_entity.id
_entity.type
_entity.pdbx_description
1 polymer ?
#
loop_
_entity_poly.entity_id
_entity_poly.type
_entity_poly.pdbx_seq_one_letter_code
_entity_poly.pdbx_strand_id
1 'polypeptide(L)'
;YMGNKCGIILDQSLKQFDIPYNIYHYPNSVEVVNFLNRGILIEAKVTGGDSLENTELGTIKGNFIKKQSVGSTVQLLIQPEDLEHDDQSNLKLEVVDRKFRGTNFIYTLKTMNNQLIPVFVHSHHEHQHKIKDKFGIKRPIYIDHLVCF
;
A
#
# COMPACT_ATOMS: atom_id res chain seq x y z
N TYR A 1 -17.05 -19.66 3.11
CA TYR A 1 -16.60 -20.70 2.52
C TYR A 1 -15.19 -20.66 2.41
N MET A 2 -14.67 -21.64 2.40
CA MET A 2 -13.33 -21.64 2.50
C MET A 2 -12.73 -22.52 1.57
N GLY A 3 -11.57 -22.35 1.20
CA GLY A 3 -10.80 -23.26 0.45
C GLY A 3 -10.95 -23.19 -1.05
N ASN A 4 -11.84 -22.37 -1.58
CA ASN A 4 -11.84 -22.17 -3.04
C ASN A 4 -10.63 -21.39 -3.43
N LYS A 5 -9.90 -21.89 -4.39
CA LYS A 5 -8.73 -21.23 -4.93
C LYS A 5 -9.06 -20.63 -6.28
N CYS A 6 -8.38 -19.55 -6.62
CA CYS A 6 -8.46 -18.97 -7.95
C CYS A 6 -7.06 -18.80 -8.53
N GLY A 7 -7.01 -18.78 -9.86
CA GLY A 7 -5.77 -18.60 -10.57
C GLY A 7 -5.73 -17.27 -11.28
N ILE A 8 -4.57 -16.64 -11.30
CA ILE A 8 -4.31 -15.46 -12.10
C ILE A 8 -3.52 -15.90 -13.32
N ILE A 9 -4.13 -15.78 -14.49
CA ILE A 9 -3.50 -16.17 -15.75
C ILE A 9 -3.21 -14.92 -16.56
N LEU A 10 -1.96 -14.69 -16.87
CA LEU A 10 -1.53 -13.55 -17.67
C LEU A 10 -0.59 -14.08 -18.76
N ASP A 11 -0.76 -13.59 -20.00
CA ASP A 11 0.04 -14.02 -21.15
C ASP A 11 0.07 -15.55 -21.29
N GLN A 12 -1.10 -16.17 -21.10
CA GLN A 12 -1.28 -17.62 -21.24
C GLN A 12 -0.50 -18.45 -20.24
N SER A 13 -0.01 -17.86 -19.15
CA SER A 13 0.64 -18.63 -18.09
C SER A 13 0.01 -18.34 -16.75
N LEU A 14 -0.02 -19.38 -15.90
CA LEU A 14 -0.54 -19.26 -14.55
C LEU A 14 0.49 -18.55 -13.68
N LYS A 15 0.15 -17.37 -13.19
CA LYS A 15 1.06 -16.55 -12.39
C LYS A 15 0.92 -16.83 -10.90
N GLN A 16 -0.30 -17.06 -10.44
CA GLN A 16 -0.53 -17.39 -9.03
C GLN A 16 -1.82 -18.20 -8.92
N PHE A 17 -1.81 -19.20 -8.04
CA PHE A 17 -2.98 -20.02 -7.76
C PHE A 17 -3.08 -20.18 -6.25
N ASP A 18 -4.11 -19.57 -5.66
CA ASP A 18 -4.24 -19.55 -4.21
C ASP A 18 -5.67 -19.14 -3.83
N ILE A 19 -5.95 -19.09 -2.53
CA ILE A 19 -7.23 -18.52 -2.07
C ILE A 19 -7.20 -17.01 -2.29
N PRO A 20 -8.37 -16.37 -2.52
CA PRO A 20 -8.41 -14.93 -2.83
C PRO A 20 -7.69 -14.04 -1.83
N TYR A 21 -7.80 -14.36 -0.53
CA TYR A 21 -7.10 -13.59 0.51
C TYR A 21 -5.59 -13.52 0.25
N ASN A 22 -4.97 -14.67 -0.07
CA ASN A 22 -3.53 -14.73 -0.30
C ASN A 22 -3.13 -14.00 -1.59
N ILE A 23 -3.95 -14.10 -2.63
CA ILE A 23 -3.67 -13.40 -3.89
C ILE A 23 -3.65 -11.89 -3.65
N TYR A 24 -4.61 -11.38 -2.87
CA TYR A 24 -4.67 -9.96 -2.58
C TYR A 24 -3.55 -9.50 -1.63
N HIS A 25 -3.34 -10.20 -0.53
CA HIS A 25 -2.40 -9.77 0.51
C HIS A 25 -0.95 -10.20 0.26
N TYR A 26 -0.76 -11.30 -0.47
CA TYR A 26 0.58 -11.85 -0.75
C TYR A 26 0.74 -12.14 -2.24
N PRO A 27 0.57 -11.14 -3.11
CA PRO A 27 0.81 -11.37 -4.53
C PRO A 27 2.27 -11.79 -4.73
N ASN A 28 2.49 -12.73 -5.63
CA ASN A 28 3.82 -13.31 -5.78
C ASN A 28 4.67 -12.62 -6.86
N SER A 29 4.13 -11.66 -7.57
CA SER A 29 4.87 -10.93 -8.61
C SER A 29 4.28 -9.55 -8.87
N VAL A 30 5.10 -8.68 -9.48
CA VAL A 30 4.65 -7.36 -9.91
C VAL A 30 3.49 -7.47 -10.89
N GLU A 31 3.51 -8.48 -11.76
CA GLU A 31 2.43 -8.70 -12.72
C GLU A 31 1.09 -8.92 -12.04
N VAL A 32 1.06 -9.72 -10.96
CA VAL A 32 -0.15 -9.96 -10.20
C VAL A 32 -0.61 -8.68 -9.49
N VAL A 33 0.31 -7.92 -8.90
CA VAL A 33 -0.01 -6.63 -8.26
C VAL A 33 -0.70 -5.70 -9.27
N ASN A 34 -0.11 -5.56 -10.45
CA ASN A 34 -0.65 -4.68 -11.48
C ASN A 34 -2.00 -5.15 -11.98
N PHE A 35 -2.19 -6.47 -12.09
CA PHE A 35 -3.45 -7.04 -12.53
C PHE A 35 -4.58 -6.70 -11.54
N LEU A 36 -4.31 -6.80 -10.24
CA LEU A 36 -5.31 -6.52 -9.21
C LEU A 36 -5.65 -5.03 -9.12
N ASN A 37 -4.70 -4.17 -9.45
CA ASN A 37 -4.88 -2.72 -9.54
C ASN A 37 -5.50 -2.09 -8.27
N ARG A 38 -5.14 -2.58 -7.09
CA ARG A 38 -5.67 -2.05 -5.83
C ARG A 38 -4.61 -1.39 -4.97
N GLY A 39 -3.39 -1.91 -4.98
CA GLY A 39 -2.26 -1.32 -4.29
C GLY A 39 -1.30 -0.68 -5.27
N ILE A 40 -0.24 -0.12 -4.75
CA ILE A 40 0.83 0.46 -5.55
C ILE A 40 2.19 -0.06 -5.08
N LEU A 41 3.17 0.05 -5.95
CA LEU A 41 4.55 -0.28 -5.63
C LEU A 41 5.33 1.02 -5.48
N ILE A 42 6.05 1.17 -4.38
CA ILE A 42 6.92 2.32 -4.16
C ILE A 42 8.36 1.83 -3.97
N GLU A 43 9.31 2.64 -4.41
CA GLU A 43 10.71 2.32 -4.19
C GLU A 43 11.08 2.56 -2.74
N ALA A 44 11.78 1.61 -2.14
CA ALA A 44 12.25 1.75 -0.77
C ALA A 44 13.59 1.05 -0.60
N LYS A 45 14.39 1.52 0.35
CA LYS A 45 15.67 0.94 0.68
C LYS A 45 15.55 0.18 1.98
N VAL A 46 16.03 -1.06 2.00
CA VAL A 46 16.03 -1.88 3.21
C VAL A 46 17.08 -1.35 4.17
N THR A 47 16.65 -0.98 5.37
CA THR A 47 17.53 -0.38 6.38
C THR A 47 17.79 -1.29 7.57
N GLY A 48 17.04 -2.37 7.72
CA GLY A 48 17.21 -3.34 8.80
C GLY A 48 16.40 -4.60 8.54
N GLY A 49 16.42 -5.50 9.50
CA GLY A 49 15.69 -6.77 9.38
C GLY A 49 14.17 -6.62 9.41
N ASP A 50 13.68 -5.45 9.80
CA ASP A 50 12.25 -5.16 9.92
C ASP A 50 11.89 -3.76 9.44
N SER A 51 12.76 -3.11 8.69
CA SER A 51 12.56 -1.71 8.30
C SER A 51 13.05 -1.39 6.91
N LEU A 52 12.34 -0.43 6.31
CA LEU A 52 12.72 0.18 5.04
C LEU A 52 12.58 1.69 5.17
N GLU A 53 13.11 2.40 4.18
CA GLU A 53 12.96 3.85 4.11
C GLU A 53 12.60 4.28 2.70
N ASN A 54 11.55 5.08 2.60
CA ASN A 54 11.16 5.74 1.35
C ASN A 54 11.44 7.23 1.50
N THR A 55 11.90 7.87 0.43
CA THR A 55 12.31 9.27 0.48
C THR A 55 11.20 10.23 0.86
N GLU A 56 9.95 9.88 0.61
CA GLU A 56 8.82 10.75 0.91
C GLU A 56 8.03 10.31 2.14
N LEU A 57 7.85 9.01 2.33
CA LEU A 57 7.07 8.48 3.44
C LEU A 57 7.90 8.27 4.71
N GLY A 58 9.22 8.26 4.59
CA GLY A 58 10.12 8.06 5.73
C GLY A 58 10.26 6.58 6.08
N THR A 59 10.42 6.31 7.36
CA THR A 59 10.65 4.95 7.85
C THR A 59 9.38 4.12 7.84
N ILE A 60 9.47 2.91 7.30
CA ILE A 60 8.38 1.94 7.25
C ILE A 60 8.87 0.68 7.97
N LYS A 61 8.10 0.21 8.93
CA LYS A 61 8.43 -0.98 9.71
C LYS A 61 7.39 -2.07 9.50
N GLY A 62 7.82 -3.31 9.69
CA GLY A 62 6.94 -4.46 9.58
C GLY A 62 7.71 -5.75 9.46
N ASN A 63 7.04 -6.80 9.05
CA ASN A 63 7.65 -8.11 8.91
C ASN A 63 7.79 -8.46 7.44
N PHE A 64 9.03 -8.67 6.99
CA PHE A 64 9.26 -9.10 5.61
C PHE A 64 8.72 -10.50 5.40
N ILE A 65 7.91 -10.67 4.35
CA ILE A 65 7.45 -12.01 3.95
C ILE A 65 8.63 -12.84 3.46
N LYS A 66 9.55 -12.20 2.72
CA LYS A 66 10.81 -12.82 2.31
C LYS A 66 11.94 -11.96 2.81
N LYS A 67 12.95 -12.59 3.41
CA LYS A 67 14.11 -11.87 3.94
C LYS A 67 14.75 -11.02 2.85
N GLN A 68 15.06 -9.78 3.20
CA GLN A 68 15.71 -8.84 2.27
C GLN A 68 17.09 -8.44 2.82
N SER A 69 18.02 -8.17 1.92
CA SER A 69 19.36 -7.74 2.31
C SER A 69 19.37 -6.26 2.65
N VAL A 70 19.96 -5.91 3.79
CA VAL A 70 20.10 -4.50 4.19
C VAL A 70 20.92 -3.75 3.13
N GLY A 71 20.43 -2.57 2.75
CA GLY A 71 21.06 -1.74 1.72
C GLY A 71 20.50 -1.98 0.33
N SER A 72 19.69 -3.03 0.13
CA SER A 72 19.10 -3.27 -1.17
C SER A 72 17.91 -2.33 -1.42
N THR A 73 17.67 -2.02 -2.69
CA THR A 73 16.50 -1.26 -3.13
C THR A 73 15.44 -2.23 -3.63
N VAL A 74 14.22 -2.07 -3.12
CA VAL A 74 13.11 -2.96 -3.46
C VAL A 74 11.89 -2.13 -3.83
N GLN A 75 10.91 -2.78 -4.44
CA GLN A 75 9.59 -2.19 -4.65
C GLN A 75 8.65 -2.74 -3.59
N LEU A 76 8.21 -1.88 -2.70
CA LEU A 76 7.32 -2.24 -1.60
C LEU A 76 5.87 -2.06 -2.01
N LEU A 77 5.05 -3.07 -1.76
CA LEU A 77 3.61 -3.00 -2.01
C LEU A 77 2.94 -2.21 -0.87
N ILE A 78 2.21 -1.17 -1.24
CA ILE A 78 1.35 -0.41 -0.33
C ILE A 78 -0.09 -0.65 -0.74
N GLN A 79 -0.89 -1.18 0.17
CA GLN A 79 -2.33 -1.35 -0.03
C GLN A 79 -3.09 -0.16 0.57
N PRO A 80 -4.33 0.12 0.11
CA PRO A 80 -5.08 1.26 0.63
C PRO A 80 -5.30 1.25 2.14
N GLU A 81 -5.37 0.08 2.76
CA GLU A 81 -5.55 -0.05 4.21
C GLU A 81 -4.28 0.05 5.02
N ASP A 82 -3.12 0.15 4.39
CA ASP A 82 -1.84 0.13 5.10
C ASP A 82 -1.47 1.45 5.77
N LEU A 83 -2.01 2.56 5.27
CA LEU A 83 -1.68 3.89 5.79
C LEU A 83 -2.83 4.40 6.67
N GLU A 84 -2.48 4.99 7.80
CA GLU A 84 -3.45 5.56 8.72
C GLU A 84 -3.45 7.07 8.67
N HIS A 85 -4.64 7.66 8.81
CA HIS A 85 -4.81 9.10 8.84
C HIS A 85 -4.42 9.65 10.22
N ASP A 86 -3.67 10.75 10.23
CA ASP A 86 -3.31 11.46 11.45
C ASP A 86 -3.12 12.94 11.14
N ASP A 87 -4.08 13.77 11.57
CA ASP A 87 -4.04 15.21 11.32
C ASP A 87 -2.85 15.89 12.02
N GLN A 88 -2.29 15.28 13.05
CA GLN A 88 -1.16 15.82 13.78
C GLN A 88 0.18 15.45 13.16
N SER A 89 0.19 14.60 12.16
CA SER A 89 1.43 14.16 11.53
C SER A 89 2.08 15.27 10.72
N ASN A 90 3.41 15.29 10.71
CA ASN A 90 4.18 16.18 9.86
C ASN A 90 4.23 15.68 8.41
N LEU A 91 3.93 14.42 8.19
CA LEU A 91 3.86 13.86 6.84
C LEU A 91 2.47 14.14 6.27
N LYS A 92 2.38 15.08 5.35
CA LYS A 92 1.12 15.47 4.72
C LYS A 92 1.25 15.41 3.21
N LEU A 93 0.27 14.76 2.58
CA LEU A 93 0.21 14.63 1.13
C LEU A 93 -1.05 15.30 0.60
N GLU A 94 -1.01 15.72 -0.66
CA GLU A 94 -2.15 16.40 -1.28
C GLU A 94 -3.21 15.40 -1.71
N VAL A 95 -4.48 15.71 -1.42
CA VAL A 95 -5.62 14.91 -1.88
C VAL A 95 -5.92 15.30 -3.33
N VAL A 96 -5.85 14.34 -4.25
CA VAL A 96 -6.16 14.58 -5.66
C VAL A 96 -7.46 13.92 -6.11
N ASP A 97 -7.96 12.96 -5.35
CA ASP A 97 -9.25 12.32 -5.64
C ASP A 97 -9.84 11.76 -4.35
N ARG A 98 -11.16 11.62 -4.33
CA ARG A 98 -11.88 11.04 -3.21
C ARG A 98 -13.11 10.34 -3.73
N LYS A 99 -13.27 9.05 -3.39
CA LYS A 99 -14.43 8.26 -3.80
C LYS A 99 -15.11 7.66 -2.59
N PHE A 100 -16.43 7.80 -2.54
CA PHE A 100 -17.23 7.19 -1.49
C PHE A 100 -17.55 5.74 -1.87
N ARG A 101 -17.36 4.84 -0.94
CA ARG A 101 -17.60 3.40 -1.13
C ARG A 101 -18.51 2.83 -0.06
N GLY A 102 -19.51 3.59 0.38
CA GLY A 102 -20.49 3.16 1.39
C GLY A 102 -19.95 3.24 2.80
N THR A 103 -19.14 2.28 3.21
CA THR A 103 -18.59 2.25 4.58
C THR A 103 -17.29 3.02 4.71
N ASN A 104 -16.67 3.41 3.60
CA ASN A 104 -15.42 4.15 3.63
C ASN A 104 -15.26 5.04 2.41
N PHE A 105 -14.27 5.92 2.49
CA PHE A 105 -13.77 6.69 1.35
C PHE A 105 -12.44 6.10 0.92
N ILE A 106 -12.16 6.19 -0.36
CA ILE A 106 -10.82 5.98 -0.88
C ILE A 106 -10.28 7.35 -1.29
N TYR A 107 -9.27 7.82 -0.58
CA TYR A 107 -8.55 9.02 -0.95
C TYR A 107 -7.37 8.64 -1.84
N THR A 108 -7.15 9.36 -2.90
CA THR A 108 -5.92 9.25 -3.68
C THR A 108 -5.05 10.44 -3.34
N LEU A 109 -3.87 10.17 -2.81
CA LEU A 109 -2.92 11.19 -2.38
C LEU A 109 -1.78 11.25 -3.37
N LYS A 110 -1.24 12.45 -3.57
CA LYS A 110 -0.12 12.64 -4.49
C LYS A 110 1.13 13.00 -3.71
N THR A 111 2.22 12.30 -4.00
CA THR A 111 3.54 12.60 -3.44
C THR A 111 4.21 13.72 -4.24
N MET A 112 5.33 14.24 -3.73
CA MET A 112 6.10 15.25 -4.43
C MET A 112 6.65 14.75 -5.77
N ASN A 113 6.86 13.43 -5.90
CA ASN A 113 7.28 12.81 -7.15
C ASN A 113 6.10 12.44 -8.07
N ASN A 114 4.92 12.97 -7.80
CA ASN A 114 3.70 12.73 -8.57
C ASN A 114 3.23 11.27 -8.53
N GLN A 115 3.67 10.49 -7.56
CA GLN A 115 3.16 9.15 -7.37
C GLN A 115 1.82 9.21 -6.63
N LEU A 116 0.85 8.41 -7.05
CA LEU A 116 -0.49 8.37 -6.46
C LEU A 116 -0.59 7.22 -5.48
N ILE A 117 -1.07 7.51 -4.28
CA ILE A 117 -1.19 6.51 -3.20
C ILE A 117 -2.64 6.47 -2.74
N PRO A 118 -3.31 5.29 -2.80
CA PRO A 118 -4.67 5.17 -2.31
C PRO A 118 -4.69 4.90 -0.80
N VAL A 119 -5.64 5.51 -0.10
CA VAL A 119 -5.80 5.33 1.35
C VAL A 119 -7.28 5.19 1.69
N PHE A 120 -7.64 4.17 2.48
CA PHE A 120 -8.99 3.98 2.99
C PHE A 120 -9.19 4.79 4.28
N VAL A 121 -10.35 5.44 4.37
CA VAL A 121 -10.78 6.13 5.58
C VAL A 121 -12.24 5.82 5.80
N HIS A 122 -12.64 5.52 7.04
CA HIS A 122 -14.04 5.23 7.36
C HIS A 122 -14.95 6.42 7.02
N SER A 123 -16.13 6.14 6.50
CA SER A 123 -17.04 7.18 6.03
C SER A 123 -17.58 8.08 7.14
N HIS A 124 -17.55 7.62 8.39
CA HIS A 124 -17.97 8.42 9.53
C HIS A 124 -16.81 9.08 10.29
N HIS A 125 -15.66 9.20 9.62
CA HIS A 125 -14.55 9.99 10.13
C HIS A 125 -14.98 11.46 10.20
N GLU A 126 -14.72 12.13 11.32
CA GLU A 126 -15.21 13.48 11.56
C GLU A 126 -14.71 14.52 10.57
N HIS A 127 -13.47 14.37 10.11
CA HIS A 127 -12.87 15.31 9.19
C HIS A 127 -12.84 14.74 7.80
N GLN A 128 -13.64 15.31 6.90
CA GLN A 128 -13.59 14.96 5.50
C GLN A 128 -12.63 15.92 4.79
N HIS A 129 -11.71 15.34 4.05
CA HIS A 129 -10.73 16.13 3.29
C HIS A 129 -11.25 16.34 1.88
N LYS A 130 -11.12 17.58 1.41
CA LYS A 130 -11.51 17.95 0.04
C LYS A 130 -10.31 17.77 -0.90
N ILE A 131 -10.60 17.76 -2.19
CA ILE A 131 -9.54 17.76 -3.21
C ILE A 131 -8.67 19.00 -2.98
N LYS A 132 -7.36 18.83 -3.06
CA LYS A 132 -6.28 19.79 -2.78
C LYS A 132 -6.01 20.04 -1.30
N ASP A 133 -6.77 19.46 -0.40
CA ASP A 133 -6.42 19.52 1.02
C ASP A 133 -5.18 18.68 1.30
N LYS A 134 -4.55 18.94 2.43
CA LYS A 134 -3.44 18.14 2.91
C LYS A 134 -3.96 17.04 3.83
N PHE A 135 -3.52 15.82 3.57
CA PHE A 135 -3.93 14.63 4.31
C PHE A 135 -2.74 14.11 5.10
N GLY A 136 -2.85 14.09 6.43
CA GLY A 136 -1.77 13.63 7.30
C GLY A 136 -1.71 12.11 7.36
N ILE A 137 -0.50 11.56 7.27
CA ILE A 137 -0.23 10.13 7.38
C ILE A 137 0.47 9.88 8.70
N LYS A 138 -0.07 8.95 9.51
CA LYS A 138 0.52 8.60 10.80
C LYS A 138 1.93 8.05 10.63
N ARG A 139 2.84 8.49 11.47
CA ARG A 139 4.24 8.06 11.47
C ARG A 139 4.64 7.54 12.86
N PRO A 140 5.52 6.55 12.94
CA PRO A 140 6.09 5.79 11.82
C PRO A 140 5.03 4.92 11.14
N ILE A 141 5.25 4.63 9.88
CA ILE A 141 4.35 3.75 9.14
C ILE A 141 4.66 2.30 9.52
N TYR A 142 3.61 1.55 9.84
CA TYR A 142 3.76 0.13 10.18
C TYR A 142 2.85 -0.70 9.27
N ILE A 143 3.46 -1.66 8.58
CA ILE A 143 2.76 -2.59 7.70
C ILE A 143 3.08 -4.00 8.17
N ASP A 144 2.06 -4.76 8.61
CA ASP A 144 2.26 -6.08 9.19
C ASP A 144 3.07 -7.01 8.31
N HIS A 145 2.79 -7.03 7.02
CA HIS A 145 3.44 -7.93 6.08
C HIS A 145 4.04 -7.13 4.95
N LEU A 146 5.37 -7.01 4.95
CA LEU A 146 6.10 -6.27 3.93
C LEU A 146 6.30 -7.17 2.72
N VAL A 147 5.59 -6.87 1.64
CA VAL A 147 5.69 -7.60 0.37
C VAL A 147 6.56 -6.77 -0.57
N CYS A 148 7.70 -7.30 -0.94
CA CYS A 148 8.72 -6.58 -1.74
C CYS A 148 9.09 -7.36 -2.98
N PHE A 149 9.41 -6.62 -4.02
CA PHE A 149 9.84 -7.19 -5.30
C PHE A 149 11.15 -6.57 -5.79
#